data_77309a8cea000591d89de14c6cf3a041
#
_entry.id   77309a8cea000591d89de14c6cf3a041
#
_cell.length_a   1.000
_cell.length_b   1.000
_cell.length_c   1.000
_cell.angle_alpha   90.00
_cell.angle_beta   90.00
_cell.angle_gamma   90.00
#
_symmetry.space_group_name_H-M   'P 1'
#
loop_
_entity.id
_entity.type
_entity.pdbx_description
1 polymer ?
#
loop_
_entity_poly.entity_id
_entity_poly.type
_entity_poly.pdbx_seq_one_letter_code
_entity_poly.pdbx_strand_id
1 'polypeptide(L)'
;RQTMATEGELLDVIVIGGGQSALTVAYFLKRAKLSFLLLDAEEAAGGAWRHGWHSLTLFSPSAWSSIAGWPMPPVTEGNPDRDHVVSYLEQYEARYGFPIVRPVSITAVERTARGLRVRSKDRNWEARAVISATGTWSKPNVPAYPGIELFQGQQIHSAQYQLPEAFQGKRVLVVGGGNSGAQIYAELSEIADATWVTTKEPAFLP
;
A
#
# COMPACT_ATOMS: atom_id res chain seq x y z
N ARG A 1 -9.74 8.43 25.03
CA ARG A 1 -11.01 7.83 24.51
C ARG A 1 -11.18 8.37 23.09
N GLN A 2 -10.95 7.55 22.08
CA GLN A 2 -11.30 7.87 20.70
C GLN A 2 -12.84 7.95 20.64
N THR A 3 -13.35 9.13 20.34
CA THR A 3 -14.77 9.30 20.06
C THR A 3 -15.00 8.68 18.68
N MET A 4 -15.57 7.50 18.65
CA MET A 4 -16.10 6.90 17.42
C MET A 4 -17.16 7.85 16.87
N ALA A 5 -17.07 8.22 15.60
CA ALA A 5 -18.08 9.05 14.95
C ALA A 5 -19.46 8.40 15.17
N THR A 6 -20.40 9.17 15.69
CA THR A 6 -21.76 8.70 15.95
C THR A 6 -22.53 8.61 14.62
N GLU A 7 -23.45 7.66 14.55
CA GLU A 7 -24.31 7.48 13.38
C GLU A 7 -25.09 8.80 13.10
N GLY A 8 -24.99 9.33 11.88
CA GLY A 8 -25.59 10.61 11.49
C GLY A 8 -24.72 11.86 11.67
N GLU A 9 -23.52 11.75 12.24
CA GLU A 9 -22.58 12.87 12.33
C GLU A 9 -21.99 13.20 10.95
N LEU A 10 -21.99 14.50 10.58
CA LEU A 10 -21.36 14.98 9.35
C LEU A 10 -19.91 15.37 9.67
N LEU A 11 -18.97 14.57 9.26
CA LEU A 11 -17.54 14.84 9.39
C LEU A 11 -17.07 15.87 8.33
N ASP A 12 -15.95 16.54 8.61
CA ASP A 12 -15.32 17.35 7.58
C ASP A 12 -14.71 16.47 6.48
N VAL A 13 -14.00 15.40 6.86
CA VAL A 13 -13.31 14.51 5.91
C VAL A 13 -13.42 13.04 6.33
N ILE A 14 -13.66 12.17 5.35
CA ILE A 14 -13.42 10.73 5.46
C ILE A 14 -12.25 10.37 4.53
N VAL A 15 -11.28 9.64 5.06
CA VAL A 15 -10.16 9.06 4.30
C VAL A 15 -10.40 7.57 4.14
N ILE A 16 -10.41 7.09 2.89
CA ILE A 16 -10.57 5.66 2.60
C ILE A 16 -9.18 5.05 2.40
N GLY A 17 -8.78 4.19 3.32
CA GLY A 17 -7.47 3.55 3.40
C GLY A 17 -6.76 3.85 4.71
N GLY A 18 -5.76 3.03 5.06
CA GLY A 18 -4.93 3.14 6.28
C GLY A 18 -3.43 3.03 6.01
N GLY A 19 -3.00 3.13 4.74
CA GLY A 19 -1.59 3.11 4.36
C GLY A 19 -0.90 4.46 4.52
N GLN A 20 0.36 4.53 4.09
CA GLN A 20 1.23 5.72 4.22
C GLN A 20 0.59 7.02 3.73
N SER A 21 -0.15 6.98 2.61
CA SER A 21 -0.83 8.17 2.06
C SER A 21 -1.96 8.63 2.97
N ALA A 22 -2.78 7.70 3.47
CA ALA A 22 -3.86 7.99 4.41
C ALA A 22 -3.33 8.60 5.72
N LEU A 23 -2.27 8.02 6.27
CA LEU A 23 -1.66 8.49 7.52
C LEU A 23 -1.03 9.87 7.37
N THR A 24 -0.38 10.14 6.22
CA THR A 24 0.15 11.48 5.90
C THR A 24 -0.98 12.51 5.85
N VAL A 25 -2.07 12.20 5.17
CA VAL A 25 -3.26 13.07 5.12
C VAL A 25 -3.83 13.30 6.51
N ALA A 26 -4.00 12.23 7.30
CA ALA A 26 -4.51 12.30 8.67
C ALA A 26 -3.69 13.21 9.57
N TYR A 27 -2.37 13.22 9.43
CA TYR A 27 -1.49 14.14 10.14
C TYR A 27 -1.86 15.61 9.88
N PHE A 28 -2.06 15.98 8.62
CA PHE A 28 -2.43 17.34 8.27
C PHE A 28 -3.87 17.70 8.67
N LEU A 29 -4.82 16.77 8.52
CA LEU A 29 -6.20 16.97 8.98
C LEU A 29 -6.25 17.22 10.49
N LYS A 30 -5.49 16.46 11.28
CA LYS A 30 -5.37 16.65 12.72
C LYS A 30 -4.78 18.02 13.07
N ARG A 31 -3.74 18.45 12.37
CA ARG A 31 -3.17 19.80 12.54
C ARG A 31 -4.13 20.92 12.18
N ALA A 32 -4.93 20.73 11.15
CA ALA A 32 -5.98 21.65 10.73
C ALA A 32 -7.19 21.66 11.67
N LYS A 33 -7.23 20.76 12.67
CA LYS A 33 -8.34 20.60 13.62
C LYS A 33 -9.68 20.27 12.95
N LEU A 34 -9.63 19.60 11.81
CA LEU A 34 -10.81 19.11 11.12
C LEU A 34 -11.30 17.82 11.79
N SER A 35 -12.63 17.61 11.76
CA SER A 35 -13.23 16.33 12.14
C SER A 35 -13.02 15.34 11.03
N PHE A 36 -12.40 14.18 11.31
CA PHE A 36 -12.13 13.19 10.28
C PHE A 36 -12.15 11.76 10.81
N LEU A 37 -12.24 10.81 9.88
CA LEU A 37 -12.20 9.38 10.15
C LEU A 37 -11.44 8.67 9.02
N LEU A 38 -10.60 7.70 9.37
CA LEU A 38 -10.02 6.77 8.42
C LEU A 38 -10.82 5.48 8.41
N LEU A 39 -11.13 4.97 7.22
CA LEU A 39 -11.82 3.70 7.01
C LEU A 39 -10.89 2.76 6.24
N ASP A 40 -10.35 1.76 6.93
CA ASP A 40 -9.32 0.88 6.40
C ASP A 40 -9.84 -0.55 6.26
N ALA A 41 -9.59 -1.16 5.09
CA ALA A 41 -10.00 -2.53 4.80
C ALA A 41 -9.10 -3.58 5.47
N GLU A 42 -7.89 -3.19 5.89
CA GLU A 42 -6.95 -4.07 6.55
C GLU A 42 -7.39 -4.39 8.00
N GLU A 43 -6.90 -5.50 8.53
CA GLU A 43 -7.15 -5.89 9.93
C GLU A 43 -6.21 -5.16 10.91
N ALA A 44 -5.07 -4.67 10.43
CA ALA A 44 -4.07 -3.99 11.23
C ALA A 44 -3.32 -2.93 10.43
N ALA A 45 -2.49 -2.13 11.12
CA ALA A 45 -1.66 -1.09 10.53
C ALA A 45 -0.66 -1.62 9.51
N GLY A 46 -0.13 -0.76 8.64
CA GLY A 46 0.91 -1.07 7.65
C GLY A 46 0.43 -1.07 6.19
N GLY A 47 -0.89 -1.03 5.95
CA GLY A 47 -1.46 -0.96 4.60
C GLY A 47 -0.91 -2.06 3.67
N ALA A 48 -0.65 -1.73 2.41
CA ALA A 48 -0.17 -2.67 1.41
C ALA A 48 1.20 -3.32 1.73
N TRP A 49 2.02 -2.71 2.58
CA TRP A 49 3.32 -3.27 3.00
C TRP A 49 3.18 -4.62 3.71
N ARG A 50 2.06 -4.88 4.37
CA ARG A 50 1.74 -6.17 5.01
C ARG A 50 1.72 -7.34 4.03
N HIS A 51 1.41 -7.07 2.77
CA HIS A 51 1.24 -8.06 1.70
C HIS A 51 2.45 -8.17 0.78
N GLY A 52 3.47 -7.32 0.96
CA GLY A 52 4.71 -7.37 0.21
C GLY A 52 5.45 -8.70 0.41
N TRP A 53 6.29 -9.09 -0.54
CA TRP A 53 7.14 -10.27 -0.40
C TRP A 53 8.18 -10.08 0.72
N HIS A 54 8.74 -11.18 1.22
CA HIS A 54 9.53 -11.16 2.45
C HIS A 54 10.79 -10.29 2.38
N SER A 55 11.49 -10.31 1.26
CA SER A 55 12.71 -9.53 1.02
C SER A 55 12.47 -8.13 0.46
N LEU A 56 11.20 -7.69 0.37
CA LEU A 56 10.88 -6.34 -0.12
C LEU A 56 11.54 -5.29 0.77
N THR A 57 12.32 -4.41 0.13
CA THR A 57 12.91 -3.24 0.77
C THR A 57 12.45 -1.96 0.11
N LEU A 58 12.56 -0.86 0.84
CA LEU A 58 12.53 0.47 0.22
C LEU A 58 13.72 0.62 -0.74
N PHE A 59 13.57 1.43 -1.77
CA PHE A 59 14.66 1.80 -2.69
C PHE A 59 15.37 3.09 -2.26
N SER A 60 15.09 3.58 -1.04
CA SER A 60 15.72 4.76 -0.45
C SER A 60 15.97 4.55 1.05
N PRO A 61 17.03 5.15 1.60
CA PRO A 61 17.32 5.11 3.03
C PRO A 61 16.19 5.68 3.90
N SER A 62 16.14 5.29 5.17
CA SER A 62 15.15 5.76 6.16
C SER A 62 15.00 7.27 6.20
N ALA A 63 16.12 8.00 6.09
CA ALA A 63 16.13 9.46 6.14
C ALA A 63 15.30 10.12 5.02
N TRP A 64 15.15 9.45 3.88
CA TRP A 64 14.40 9.94 2.72
C TRP A 64 13.03 9.27 2.56
N SER A 65 12.68 8.36 3.46
CA SER A 65 11.47 7.55 3.38
C SER A 65 10.44 7.89 4.45
N SER A 66 10.68 8.93 5.23
CA SER A 66 9.80 9.39 6.30
C SER A 66 8.51 10.00 5.75
N ILE A 67 7.40 9.75 6.44
CA ILE A 67 6.17 10.51 6.23
C ILE A 67 6.11 11.71 7.18
N ALA A 68 5.16 12.64 6.94
CA ALA A 68 5.12 13.93 7.63
C ALA A 68 5.09 13.80 9.16
N GLY A 69 5.86 14.62 9.85
CA GLY A 69 5.76 14.86 11.30
C GLY A 69 6.59 13.95 12.20
N TRP A 70 7.03 12.77 11.74
CA TRP A 70 7.91 11.89 12.49
C TRP A 70 8.87 11.14 11.56
N PRO A 71 10.19 11.32 11.75
CA PRO A 71 11.18 10.61 10.94
C PRO A 71 11.09 9.10 11.14
N MET A 72 11.31 8.36 10.04
CA MET A 72 11.45 6.91 10.11
C MET A 72 12.72 6.56 10.92
N PRO A 73 12.64 5.66 11.91
CA PRO A 73 13.80 5.19 12.62
C PRO A 73 14.87 4.65 11.65
N PRO A 74 16.17 4.94 11.89
CA PRO A 74 17.22 4.46 11.02
C PRO A 74 17.36 2.94 11.10
N VAL A 75 17.81 2.32 10.01
CA VAL A 75 18.30 0.95 9.99
C VAL A 75 19.84 0.95 10.08
N THR A 76 20.41 -0.15 10.56
CA THR A 76 21.87 -0.27 10.73
C THR A 76 22.60 -0.49 9.42
N GLU A 77 21.96 -1.18 8.46
CA GLU A 77 22.54 -1.52 7.16
C GLU A 77 21.46 -1.47 6.08
N GLY A 78 21.83 -1.06 4.88
CA GLY A 78 20.97 -1.07 3.69
C GLY A 78 19.79 -0.12 3.77
N ASN A 79 18.72 -0.50 3.08
CA ASN A 79 17.43 0.21 3.10
C ASN A 79 16.44 -0.51 4.02
N PRO A 80 15.46 0.20 4.58
CA PRO A 80 14.41 -0.40 5.40
C PRO A 80 13.68 -1.52 4.67
N ASP A 81 13.56 -2.65 5.33
CA ASP A 81 12.76 -3.78 4.83
C ASP A 81 11.26 -3.58 5.08
N ARG A 82 10.46 -4.51 4.53
CA ARG A 82 9.02 -4.54 4.69
C ARG A 82 8.57 -4.44 6.14
N ASP A 83 9.18 -5.21 7.02
CA ASP A 83 8.75 -5.31 8.41
C ASP A 83 9.10 -4.03 9.19
N HIS A 84 10.22 -3.40 8.88
CA HIS A 84 10.57 -2.08 9.40
C HIS A 84 9.55 -1.01 8.98
N VAL A 85 9.11 -1.03 7.72
CA VAL A 85 8.09 -0.09 7.23
C VAL A 85 6.74 -0.34 7.91
N VAL A 86 6.30 -1.59 8.05
CA VAL A 86 5.06 -1.95 8.76
C VAL A 86 5.11 -1.46 10.20
N SER A 87 6.21 -1.74 10.92
CA SER A 87 6.42 -1.29 12.30
C SER A 87 6.42 0.24 12.43
N TYR A 88 7.05 0.93 11.48
CA TYR A 88 7.03 2.40 11.44
C TYR A 88 5.61 2.96 11.29
N LEU A 89 4.80 2.43 10.38
CA LEU A 89 3.43 2.87 10.17
C LEU A 89 2.53 2.57 11.37
N GLU A 90 2.72 1.43 12.02
CA GLU A 90 2.01 1.06 13.25
C GLU A 90 2.34 2.04 14.39
N GLN A 91 3.62 2.32 14.61
CA GLN A 91 4.06 3.28 15.62
C GLN A 91 3.59 4.70 15.30
N TYR A 92 3.52 5.05 14.02
CA TYR A 92 3.02 6.35 13.56
C TYR A 92 1.53 6.52 13.90
N GLU A 93 0.70 5.51 13.65
CA GLU A 93 -0.71 5.52 14.07
C GLU A 93 -0.86 5.70 15.58
N ALA A 94 -0.14 4.90 16.35
CA ALA A 94 -0.16 4.95 17.81
C ALA A 94 0.29 6.31 18.34
N ARG A 95 1.36 6.88 17.76
CA ARG A 95 1.92 8.18 18.14
C ARG A 95 0.93 9.32 17.99
N TYR A 96 0.20 9.34 16.90
CA TYR A 96 -0.74 10.42 16.60
C TYR A 96 -2.16 10.14 17.05
N GLY A 97 -2.51 8.90 17.39
CA GLY A 97 -3.82 8.50 17.87
C GLY A 97 -4.92 8.90 16.87
N PHE A 98 -4.81 8.46 15.63
CA PHE A 98 -5.80 8.74 14.60
C PHE A 98 -7.10 7.97 14.84
N PRO A 99 -8.26 8.55 14.51
CA PRO A 99 -9.54 7.84 14.52
C PRO A 99 -9.59 6.91 13.29
N ILE A 100 -9.31 5.62 13.50
CA ILE A 100 -9.29 4.60 12.45
C ILE A 100 -10.30 3.51 12.80
N VAL A 101 -11.14 3.17 11.82
CA VAL A 101 -12.05 2.01 11.89
C VAL A 101 -11.57 0.97 10.90
N ARG A 102 -11.29 -0.23 11.41
CA ARG A 102 -10.88 -1.40 10.64
C ARG A 102 -11.33 -2.72 11.30
N PRO A 103 -11.55 -3.81 10.55
CA PRO A 103 -11.55 -3.83 9.09
C PRO A 103 -12.87 -3.27 8.52
N VAL A 104 -12.78 -2.40 7.53
CA VAL A 104 -13.94 -1.84 6.83
C VAL A 104 -13.67 -1.68 5.34
N SER A 105 -14.31 -2.50 4.53
CA SER A 105 -14.28 -2.39 3.07
C SER A 105 -15.36 -1.44 2.57
N ILE A 106 -14.97 -0.36 1.92
CA ILE A 106 -15.88 0.61 1.32
C ILE A 106 -16.34 0.11 -0.04
N THR A 107 -17.65 0.12 -0.25
CA THR A 107 -18.29 -0.37 -1.48
C THR A 107 -18.78 0.75 -2.39
N ALA A 108 -19.12 1.92 -1.82
CA ALA A 108 -19.61 3.07 -2.60
C ALA A 108 -19.36 4.39 -1.89
N VAL A 109 -19.25 5.45 -2.70
CA VAL A 109 -19.29 6.85 -2.28
C VAL A 109 -20.34 7.55 -3.14
N GLU A 110 -21.35 8.14 -2.49
CA GLU A 110 -22.52 8.71 -3.17
C GLU A 110 -22.72 10.18 -2.74
N ARG A 111 -23.24 11.01 -3.64
CA ARG A 111 -23.60 12.39 -3.30
C ARG A 111 -24.90 12.41 -2.49
N THR A 112 -24.96 13.28 -1.50
CA THR A 112 -26.16 13.58 -0.71
C THR A 112 -26.41 15.09 -0.67
N ALA A 113 -27.54 15.51 -0.11
CA ALA A 113 -27.82 16.92 0.09
C ALA A 113 -26.83 17.61 1.04
N ARG A 114 -26.16 16.84 1.95
CA ARG A 114 -25.26 17.36 2.96
C ARG A 114 -23.77 17.21 2.61
N GLY A 115 -23.44 16.45 1.57
CA GLY A 115 -22.07 16.14 1.18
C GLY A 115 -21.94 14.80 0.49
N LEU A 116 -21.15 13.91 1.07
CA LEU A 116 -20.87 12.58 0.54
C LEU A 116 -21.21 11.52 1.60
N ARG A 117 -21.85 10.44 1.16
CA ARG A 117 -22.08 9.24 1.95
C ARG A 117 -21.09 8.17 1.53
N VAL A 118 -20.36 7.63 2.50
CA VAL A 118 -19.43 6.52 2.33
C VAL A 118 -20.10 5.26 2.87
N ARG A 119 -20.18 4.21 2.08
CA ARG A 119 -20.88 2.97 2.41
C ARG A 119 -19.95 1.78 2.49
N SER A 120 -20.11 0.99 3.52
CA SER A 120 -19.66 -0.40 3.59
C SER A 120 -20.87 -1.35 3.47
N LYS A 121 -20.63 -2.65 3.64
CA LYS A 121 -21.71 -3.64 3.64
C LYS A 121 -22.76 -3.33 4.72
N ASP A 122 -22.34 -2.96 5.93
CA ASP A 122 -23.19 -2.92 7.11
C ASP A 122 -23.31 -1.53 7.75
N ARG A 123 -22.51 -0.54 7.31
CA ARG A 123 -22.44 0.79 7.91
C ARG A 123 -22.32 1.90 6.88
N ASN A 124 -22.75 3.10 7.28
CA ASN A 124 -22.64 4.31 6.49
C ASN A 124 -22.06 5.44 7.33
N TRP A 125 -21.33 6.34 6.68
CA TRP A 125 -20.81 7.58 7.25
C TRP A 125 -21.07 8.73 6.29
N GLU A 126 -21.16 9.95 6.81
CA GLU A 126 -21.32 11.16 6.00
C GLU A 126 -20.17 12.14 6.23
N ALA A 127 -19.68 12.74 5.18
CA ALA A 127 -18.65 13.77 5.24
C ALA A 127 -18.85 14.86 4.18
N ARG A 128 -18.25 16.03 4.42
CA ARG A 128 -18.20 17.13 3.44
C ARG A 128 -17.29 16.78 2.29
N ALA A 129 -16.19 16.06 2.58
CA ALA A 129 -15.21 15.64 1.60
C ALA A 129 -14.76 14.19 1.86
N VAL A 130 -14.35 13.50 0.79
CA VAL A 130 -13.78 12.15 0.86
C VAL A 130 -12.44 12.15 0.14
N ILE A 131 -11.44 11.57 0.76
CA ILE A 131 -10.10 11.36 0.19
C ILE A 131 -9.91 9.87 -0.04
N SER A 132 -9.71 9.47 -1.29
CA SER A 132 -9.36 8.09 -1.65
C SER A 132 -7.85 7.90 -1.53
N ALA A 133 -7.43 7.07 -0.58
CA ALA A 133 -6.06 6.65 -0.33
C ALA A 133 -5.93 5.12 -0.35
N THR A 134 -6.70 4.47 -1.23
CA THR A 134 -6.90 3.01 -1.29
C THR A 134 -5.70 2.25 -1.84
N GLY A 135 -4.71 2.93 -2.43
CA GLY A 135 -3.58 2.30 -3.10
C GLY A 135 -3.99 1.47 -4.33
N THR A 136 -3.11 0.59 -4.76
CA THR A 136 -3.29 -0.23 -5.97
C THR A 136 -3.10 -1.74 -5.73
N TRP A 137 -2.77 -2.14 -4.51
CA TRP A 137 -2.38 -3.52 -4.19
C TRP A 137 -3.51 -4.54 -4.35
N SER A 138 -4.71 -4.23 -3.90
CA SER A 138 -5.85 -5.16 -3.89
C SER A 138 -6.44 -5.44 -5.27
N LYS A 139 -6.14 -4.59 -6.26
CA LYS A 139 -6.58 -4.75 -7.65
C LYS A 139 -5.41 -4.50 -8.60
N PRO A 140 -4.44 -5.43 -8.68
CA PRO A 140 -3.31 -5.30 -9.57
C PRO A 140 -3.79 -5.32 -11.03
N ASN A 141 -3.19 -4.45 -11.85
CA ASN A 141 -3.46 -4.44 -13.28
C ASN A 141 -2.56 -5.48 -13.96
N VAL A 142 -3.15 -6.56 -14.45
CA VAL A 142 -2.46 -7.54 -15.28
C VAL A 142 -2.72 -7.20 -16.75
N PRO A 143 -1.70 -6.75 -17.50
CA PRO A 143 -1.89 -6.42 -18.91
C PRO A 143 -2.28 -7.66 -19.72
N ALA A 144 -3.20 -7.49 -20.67
CA ALA A 144 -3.51 -8.53 -21.64
C ALA A 144 -2.54 -8.45 -22.81
N TYR A 145 -1.82 -9.53 -23.06
CA TYR A 145 -0.94 -9.69 -24.22
C TYR A 145 -1.54 -10.70 -25.20
N PRO A 146 -1.48 -10.48 -26.52
CA PRO A 146 -1.84 -11.49 -27.49
C PRO A 146 -1.04 -12.80 -27.26
N GLY A 147 -1.75 -13.91 -27.14
CA GLY A 147 -1.13 -15.21 -26.92
C GLY A 147 -0.80 -15.55 -25.47
N ILE A 148 -1.18 -14.73 -24.50
CA ILE A 148 -0.95 -15.00 -23.08
C ILE A 148 -1.57 -16.34 -22.63
N GLU A 149 -2.69 -16.72 -23.26
CA GLU A 149 -3.40 -17.96 -23.01
C GLU A 149 -2.68 -19.21 -23.56
N LEU A 150 -1.72 -19.02 -24.45
CA LEU A 150 -0.92 -20.12 -25.03
C LEU A 150 0.24 -20.53 -24.13
N PHE A 151 0.59 -19.69 -23.16
CA PHE A 151 1.68 -20.00 -22.23
C PHE A 151 1.21 -21.05 -21.22
N GLN A 152 1.87 -22.20 -21.20
CA GLN A 152 1.51 -23.34 -20.34
C GLN A 152 2.17 -23.31 -18.95
N GLY A 153 3.02 -22.31 -18.70
CA GLY A 153 3.70 -22.13 -17.42
C GLY A 153 2.86 -21.35 -16.41
N GLN A 154 3.39 -21.19 -15.22
CA GLN A 154 2.78 -20.36 -14.18
C GLN A 154 2.92 -18.88 -14.53
N GLN A 155 1.83 -18.14 -14.44
CA GLN A 155 1.80 -16.69 -14.61
C GLN A 155 1.31 -16.04 -13.31
N ILE A 156 2.07 -15.10 -12.78
CA ILE A 156 1.71 -14.38 -11.55
C ILE A 156 1.98 -12.87 -11.72
N HIS A 157 1.26 -12.07 -10.98
CA HIS A 157 1.59 -10.66 -10.77
C HIS A 157 2.55 -10.51 -9.58
N SER A 158 3.37 -9.46 -9.54
CA SER A 158 4.29 -9.19 -8.43
C SER A 158 3.61 -9.14 -7.06
N ALA A 159 2.33 -8.80 -7.00
CA ALA A 159 1.53 -8.87 -5.77
C ALA A 159 1.33 -10.31 -5.22
N GLN A 160 1.58 -11.33 -6.03
CA GLN A 160 1.49 -12.74 -5.66
C GLN A 160 2.86 -13.36 -5.39
N TYR A 161 3.93 -12.64 -5.69
CA TYR A 161 5.30 -13.07 -5.40
C TYR A 161 5.55 -12.99 -3.89
N GLN A 162 6.12 -14.01 -3.28
CA GLN A 162 6.38 -14.08 -1.84
C GLN A 162 7.82 -14.46 -1.52
N LEU A 163 8.36 -15.47 -2.17
CA LEU A 163 9.67 -16.05 -1.88
C LEU A 163 10.35 -16.50 -3.19
N PRO A 164 11.64 -16.24 -3.35
CA PRO A 164 12.39 -16.64 -4.54
C PRO A 164 12.54 -18.15 -4.67
N GLU A 165 12.58 -18.91 -3.57
CA GLU A 165 12.81 -20.36 -3.56
C GLU A 165 11.76 -21.14 -4.37
N ALA A 166 10.54 -20.61 -4.51
CA ALA A 166 9.50 -21.19 -5.35
C ALA A 166 9.89 -21.27 -6.84
N PHE A 167 10.91 -20.53 -7.25
CA PHE A 167 11.40 -20.44 -8.63
C PHE A 167 12.79 -21.06 -8.84
N GLN A 168 13.36 -21.67 -7.82
CA GLN A 168 14.70 -22.27 -7.90
C GLN A 168 14.83 -23.25 -9.07
N GLY A 169 15.86 -23.02 -9.91
CA GLY A 169 16.15 -23.85 -11.08
C GLY A 169 15.15 -23.74 -12.23
N LYS A 170 14.16 -22.85 -12.15
CA LYS A 170 13.17 -22.63 -13.20
C LYS A 170 13.66 -21.58 -14.21
N ARG A 171 13.10 -21.63 -15.41
CA ARG A 171 13.20 -20.51 -16.38
C ARG A 171 12.10 -19.50 -16.06
N VAL A 172 12.50 -18.26 -15.82
CA VAL A 172 11.58 -17.20 -15.38
C VAL A 172 11.74 -15.96 -16.25
N LEU A 173 10.63 -15.42 -16.74
CA LEU A 173 10.58 -14.10 -17.36
C LEU A 173 10.00 -13.12 -16.34
N VAL A 174 10.80 -12.10 -15.98
CA VAL A 174 10.34 -10.98 -15.17
C VAL A 174 9.98 -9.83 -16.12
N VAL A 175 8.69 -9.53 -16.24
CA VAL A 175 8.18 -8.54 -17.19
C VAL A 175 7.83 -7.24 -16.46
N GLY A 176 8.49 -6.15 -16.84
CA GLY A 176 8.25 -4.82 -16.30
C GLY A 176 9.52 -4.13 -15.78
N GLY A 177 9.71 -2.86 -16.14
CA GLY A 177 10.88 -2.06 -15.80
C GLY A 177 10.74 -1.20 -14.55
N GLY A 178 9.77 -1.46 -13.68
CA GLY A 178 9.61 -0.74 -12.42
C GLY A 178 10.41 -1.36 -11.27
N ASN A 179 10.40 -0.68 -10.10
CA ASN A 179 11.17 -1.10 -8.91
C ASN A 179 10.86 -2.54 -8.48
N SER A 180 9.60 -2.97 -8.52
CA SER A 180 9.23 -4.36 -8.20
C SER A 180 9.88 -5.36 -9.14
N GLY A 181 9.87 -5.08 -10.46
CA GLY A 181 10.52 -5.93 -11.45
C GLY A 181 12.02 -6.03 -11.23
N ALA A 182 12.69 -4.91 -10.94
CA ALA A 182 14.12 -4.86 -10.68
C ALA A 182 14.51 -5.66 -9.43
N GLN A 183 13.81 -5.49 -8.31
CA GLN A 183 14.09 -6.20 -7.06
C GLN A 183 13.84 -7.71 -7.21
N ILE A 184 12.71 -8.11 -7.79
CA ILE A 184 12.38 -9.52 -8.03
C ILE A 184 13.39 -10.16 -8.99
N TYR A 185 13.77 -9.45 -10.05
CA TYR A 185 14.77 -9.96 -10.98
C TYR A 185 16.14 -10.16 -10.30
N ALA A 186 16.55 -9.21 -9.46
CA ALA A 186 17.82 -9.31 -8.75
C ALA A 186 17.89 -10.57 -7.89
N GLU A 187 16.83 -10.91 -7.14
CA GLU A 187 16.76 -12.13 -6.35
C GLU A 187 16.73 -13.39 -7.22
N LEU A 188 15.89 -13.40 -8.25
CA LEU A 188 15.69 -14.58 -9.09
C LEU A 188 16.90 -14.90 -9.96
N SER A 189 17.70 -13.90 -10.34
CA SER A 189 18.91 -14.09 -11.14
C SER A 189 19.99 -14.92 -10.42
N GLU A 190 19.93 -15.04 -9.09
CA GLU A 190 20.86 -15.81 -8.30
C GLU A 190 20.50 -17.32 -8.24
N ILE A 191 19.21 -17.65 -8.42
CA ILE A 191 18.72 -19.02 -8.16
C ILE A 191 17.94 -19.66 -9.31
N ALA A 192 17.63 -18.89 -10.35
CA ALA A 192 16.84 -19.31 -11.51
C ALA A 192 17.50 -18.86 -12.82
N ASP A 193 17.09 -19.46 -13.93
CA ASP A 193 17.40 -18.98 -15.27
C ASP A 193 16.44 -17.81 -15.59
N ALA A 194 16.78 -16.63 -15.08
CA ALA A 194 15.92 -15.47 -15.11
C ALA A 194 16.28 -14.53 -16.27
N THR A 195 15.27 -14.05 -16.99
CA THR A 195 15.39 -13.01 -18.01
C THR A 195 14.51 -11.83 -17.65
N TRP A 196 15.07 -10.62 -17.67
CA TRP A 196 14.33 -9.40 -17.44
C TRP A 196 13.87 -8.76 -18.76
N VAL A 197 12.57 -8.53 -18.88
CA VAL A 197 11.94 -7.96 -20.10
C VAL A 197 11.38 -6.58 -19.78
N THR A 198 11.90 -5.56 -20.46
CA THR A 198 11.51 -4.18 -20.28
C THR A 198 11.24 -3.49 -21.61
N THR A 199 10.46 -2.44 -21.63
CA THR A 199 10.17 -1.64 -22.84
C THR A 199 11.32 -0.69 -23.23
N LYS A 200 12.21 -0.40 -22.28
CA LYS A 200 13.39 0.44 -22.47
C LYS A 200 14.56 -0.22 -21.77
N GLU A 201 15.76 0.03 -22.26
CA GLU A 201 16.98 -0.41 -21.59
C GLU A 201 17.02 0.10 -20.15
N PRO A 202 17.29 -0.78 -19.16
CA PRO A 202 17.41 -0.37 -17.78
C PRO A 202 18.53 0.65 -17.58
N ALA A 203 18.22 1.73 -16.88
CA ALA A 203 19.22 2.69 -16.45
C ALA A 203 19.60 2.41 -15.00
N PHE A 204 20.86 2.16 -14.75
CA PHE A 204 21.38 1.97 -13.39
C PHE A 204 21.98 3.30 -12.92
N LEU A 205 21.62 3.72 -11.72
CA LEU A 205 22.27 4.85 -11.07
C LEU A 205 23.65 4.42 -10.55
N PRO A 206 24.64 5.30 -10.59
CA PRO A 206 25.99 5.03 -10.07
C PRO A 206 25.99 4.83 -8.55
#